data_ad489547efa96a2b4750168ae75a76e3
#
_entry.id   ad489547efa96a2b4750168ae75a76e3
#
_cell.length_a   1.000
_cell.length_b   1.000
_cell.length_c   1.000
_cell.angle_alpha   90.00
_cell.angle_beta   90.00
_cell.angle_gamma   90.00
#
_symmetry.space_group_name_H-M   'P 1'
#
loop_
_entity.id
_entity.type
_entity.pdbx_description
1 polymer ?
#
loop_
_entity_poly.entity_id
_entity_poly.type
_entity_poly.pdbx_seq_one_letter_code
_entity_poly.pdbx_strand_id
1 'polypeptide(L)'
;MSIYELKPKFQNLLRPFAIKLEAHGVTANQVTLAACAISVILGLILTALSDYEWLFILIPIWLFVRMALNAIDGMLAREFNQQSRLGGYLNEITDVVSDAALYLPFAFVYPFDGLQIGLIIWLSALTEFCGVLGQVQGKTRRYDGPLGKSD
;
A
#
# COMPACT_ATOMS: atom_id res chain seq x y z
N MET A 1 -25.26 0.26 -0.96
CA MET A 1 -24.16 -0.28 -1.76
C MET A 1 -23.02 -0.53 -0.80
N SER A 2 -22.66 -1.78 -0.55
CA SER A 2 -21.57 -2.10 0.38
C SER A 2 -20.23 -1.91 -0.34
N ILE A 3 -19.23 -1.35 0.35
CA ILE A 3 -17.84 -1.21 -0.14
C ILE A 3 -17.30 -2.57 -0.62
N TYR A 4 -17.74 -3.66 0.01
CA TYR A 4 -17.44 -5.03 -0.42
C TYR A 4 -17.92 -5.39 -1.83
N GLU A 5 -18.96 -4.75 -2.36
CA GLU A 5 -19.44 -4.97 -3.74
C GLU A 5 -18.59 -4.22 -4.77
N LEU A 6 -17.88 -3.17 -4.34
CA LEU A 6 -16.99 -2.40 -5.20
C LEU A 6 -15.68 -3.15 -5.49
N LYS A 7 -15.18 -3.94 -4.53
CA LYS A 7 -13.92 -4.67 -4.67
C LYS A 7 -13.87 -5.62 -5.88
N PRO A 8 -14.89 -6.49 -6.12
CA PRO A 8 -14.91 -7.33 -7.33
C PRO A 8 -15.00 -6.53 -8.62
N LYS A 9 -15.77 -5.43 -8.62
CA LYS A 9 -15.89 -4.56 -9.81
C LYS A 9 -14.56 -3.89 -10.13
N PHE A 10 -13.86 -3.39 -9.11
CA PHE A 10 -12.54 -2.79 -9.26
C PHE A 10 -11.50 -3.81 -9.75
N GLN A 11 -11.50 -5.02 -9.19
CA GLN A 11 -10.63 -6.10 -9.67
C GLN A 11 -10.93 -6.48 -11.13
N ASN A 12 -12.20 -6.57 -11.52
CA ASN A 12 -12.58 -6.84 -12.91
C ASN A 12 -12.10 -5.76 -13.88
N LEU A 13 -12.10 -4.49 -13.46
CA LEU A 13 -11.55 -3.39 -14.25
C LEU A 13 -10.03 -3.51 -14.42
N LEU A 14 -9.32 -3.98 -13.39
CA LEU A 14 -7.87 -4.11 -13.40
C LEU A 14 -7.37 -5.43 -14.03
N ARG A 15 -8.24 -6.43 -14.18
CA ARG A 15 -7.87 -7.75 -14.70
C ARG A 15 -7.19 -7.73 -16.07
N PRO A 16 -7.61 -6.92 -17.07
CA PRO A 16 -6.89 -6.83 -18.35
C PRO A 16 -5.44 -6.35 -18.18
N PHE A 17 -5.16 -5.50 -17.20
CA PHE A 17 -3.81 -5.04 -16.89
C PHE A 17 -2.98 -6.16 -16.24
N ALA A 18 -3.56 -6.92 -15.31
CA ALA A 18 -2.89 -8.06 -14.68
C ALA A 18 -2.52 -9.13 -15.74
N ILE A 19 -3.43 -9.46 -16.66
CA ILE A 19 -3.19 -10.39 -17.77
C ILE A 19 -2.03 -9.89 -18.68
N LYS A 20 -2.04 -8.59 -19.00
CA LYS A 20 -0.96 -8.00 -19.81
C LYS A 20 0.40 -8.09 -19.11
N LEU A 21 0.45 -7.77 -17.82
CA LEU A 21 1.69 -7.82 -17.05
C LEU A 21 2.24 -9.25 -16.98
N GLU A 22 1.37 -10.23 -16.73
CA GLU A 22 1.74 -11.64 -16.72
C GLU A 22 2.28 -12.09 -18.07
N ALA A 23 1.61 -11.74 -19.16
CA ALA A 23 2.06 -12.06 -20.53
C ALA A 23 3.45 -11.47 -20.87
N HIS A 24 3.88 -10.39 -20.20
CA HIS A 24 5.22 -9.83 -20.30
C HIS A 24 6.20 -10.42 -19.26
N GLY A 25 5.81 -11.43 -18.51
CA GLY A 25 6.64 -12.07 -17.48
C GLY A 25 6.83 -11.25 -16.20
N VAL A 26 5.99 -10.23 -15.97
CA VAL A 26 6.04 -9.43 -14.74
C VAL A 26 5.46 -10.24 -13.58
N THR A 27 6.21 -10.31 -12.49
CA THR A 27 5.81 -11.07 -11.30
C THR A 27 5.08 -10.19 -10.27
N ALA A 28 4.25 -10.82 -9.42
CA ALA A 28 3.59 -10.15 -8.30
C ALA A 28 4.60 -9.37 -7.43
N ASN A 29 5.72 -10.01 -7.06
CA ASN A 29 6.76 -9.39 -6.24
C ASN A 29 7.39 -8.15 -6.91
N GLN A 30 7.53 -8.15 -8.24
CA GLN A 30 8.05 -6.98 -8.96
C GLN A 30 7.08 -5.81 -8.90
N VAL A 31 5.77 -6.05 -8.99
CA VAL A 31 4.74 -5.01 -8.85
C VAL A 31 4.76 -4.42 -7.43
N THR A 32 4.80 -5.28 -6.41
CA THR A 32 4.88 -4.86 -5.00
C THR A 32 6.13 -4.01 -4.74
N LEU A 33 7.31 -4.46 -5.20
CA LEU A 33 8.57 -3.72 -5.03
C LEU A 33 8.58 -2.40 -5.81
N ALA A 34 8.02 -2.37 -7.02
CA ALA A 34 7.91 -1.13 -7.80
C ALA A 34 7.00 -0.11 -7.12
N ALA A 35 5.86 -0.53 -6.57
CA ALA A 35 4.97 0.34 -5.81
C ALA A 35 5.67 0.92 -4.57
N CYS A 36 6.44 0.10 -3.85
CA CYS A 36 7.24 0.56 -2.71
C CYS A 36 8.31 1.55 -3.14
N ALA A 37 9.10 1.23 -4.16
CA ALA A 37 10.17 2.11 -4.63
C ALA A 37 9.65 3.49 -5.05
N ILE A 38 8.52 3.54 -5.79
CA ILE A 38 7.91 4.80 -6.20
C ILE A 38 7.37 5.55 -4.96
N SER A 39 6.78 4.86 -3.97
CA SER A 39 6.32 5.49 -2.72
C SER A 39 7.49 6.15 -1.97
N VAL A 40 8.62 5.45 -1.86
CA VAL A 40 9.83 5.97 -1.21
C VAL A 40 10.39 7.17 -1.98
N ILE A 41 10.52 7.06 -3.30
CA ILE A 41 11.01 8.16 -4.15
C ILE A 41 10.10 9.39 -4.02
N LEU A 42 8.78 9.20 -4.10
CA LEU A 42 7.81 10.28 -3.94
C LEU A 42 7.92 10.93 -2.57
N GLY A 43 8.00 10.13 -1.50
CA GLY A 43 8.17 10.63 -0.14
C GLY A 43 9.45 11.45 0.02
N LEU A 44 10.58 10.99 -0.52
CA LEU A 44 11.84 11.74 -0.50
C LEU A 44 11.77 13.04 -1.29
N ILE A 45 11.15 13.04 -2.48
CA ILE A 45 10.94 14.25 -3.28
C ILE A 45 10.09 15.26 -2.52
N LEU A 46 8.96 14.84 -1.94
CA LEU A 46 8.07 15.72 -1.18
C LEU A 46 8.73 16.23 0.10
N THR A 47 9.57 15.44 0.75
CA THR A 47 10.37 15.90 1.90
C THR A 47 11.36 16.97 1.49
N ALA A 48 12.08 16.77 0.38
CA ALA A 48 13.04 17.74 -0.13
C ALA A 48 12.39 19.02 -0.66
N LEU A 49 11.14 18.95 -1.11
CA LEU A 49 10.37 20.05 -1.68
C LEU A 49 9.17 20.46 -0.80
N SER A 50 9.27 20.28 0.52
CA SER A 50 8.17 20.53 1.46
C SER A 50 7.66 21.97 1.46
N ASP A 51 8.48 22.93 1.05
CA ASP A 51 8.08 24.33 0.86
C ASP A 51 7.02 24.52 -0.24
N TYR A 52 6.87 23.56 -1.15
CA TYR A 52 5.90 23.59 -2.23
C TYR A 52 4.66 22.75 -1.87
N GLU A 53 3.83 23.25 -0.95
CA GLU A 53 2.67 22.52 -0.40
C GLU A 53 1.73 21.96 -1.46
N TRP A 54 1.60 22.61 -2.62
CA TRP A 54 0.75 22.13 -3.72
C TRP A 54 1.18 20.76 -4.28
N LEU A 55 2.46 20.38 -4.12
CA LEU A 55 2.95 19.06 -4.55
C LEU A 55 2.33 17.91 -3.75
N PHE A 56 1.82 18.18 -2.55
CA PHE A 56 1.21 17.14 -1.71
C PHE A 56 -0.06 16.55 -2.32
N ILE A 57 -0.65 17.20 -3.34
CA ILE A 57 -1.73 16.62 -4.15
C ILE A 57 -1.30 15.29 -4.83
N LEU A 58 -0.01 15.07 -5.02
CA LEU A 58 0.51 13.83 -5.57
C LEU A 58 0.29 12.63 -4.65
N ILE A 59 0.17 12.84 -3.32
CA ILE A 59 -0.04 11.76 -2.35
C ILE A 59 -1.38 11.05 -2.59
N PRO A 60 -2.55 11.72 -2.56
CA PRO A 60 -3.81 11.03 -2.81
C PRO A 60 -3.90 10.41 -4.20
N ILE A 61 -3.31 11.04 -5.22
CA ILE A 61 -3.22 10.47 -6.56
C ILE A 61 -2.41 9.17 -6.53
N TRP A 62 -1.23 9.20 -5.88
CA TRP A 62 -0.37 8.03 -5.78
C TRP A 62 -1.01 6.92 -4.93
N LEU A 63 -1.68 7.25 -3.82
CA LEU A 63 -2.38 6.27 -3.00
C LEU A 63 -3.45 5.52 -3.80
N PHE A 64 -4.17 6.21 -4.69
CA PHE A 64 -5.12 5.57 -5.60
C PHE A 64 -4.43 4.60 -6.57
N VAL A 65 -3.31 5.02 -7.18
CA VAL A 65 -2.51 4.15 -8.07
C VAL A 65 -1.94 2.97 -7.30
N ARG A 66 -1.41 3.19 -6.10
CA ARG A 66 -0.88 2.13 -5.24
C ARG A 66 -1.96 1.11 -4.86
N MET A 67 -3.18 1.57 -4.56
CA MET A 67 -4.32 0.68 -4.32
C MET A 67 -4.59 -0.23 -5.54
N ALA A 68 -4.49 0.31 -6.76
CA ALA A 68 -4.63 -0.48 -7.98
C ALA A 68 -3.47 -1.48 -8.15
N LEU A 69 -2.23 -1.08 -7.87
CA LEU A 69 -1.06 -1.97 -7.95
C LEU A 69 -1.14 -3.11 -6.93
N ASN A 70 -1.58 -2.84 -5.69
CA ASN A 70 -1.81 -3.87 -4.66
C ASN A 70 -2.97 -4.82 -5.02
N ALA A 71 -3.96 -4.35 -5.78
CA ALA A 71 -4.98 -5.25 -6.32
C ALA A 71 -4.42 -6.14 -7.43
N ILE A 72 -3.55 -5.58 -8.30
CA ILE A 72 -2.91 -6.31 -9.41
C ILE A 72 -1.94 -7.36 -8.88
N ASP A 73 -1.04 -7.04 -7.93
CA ASP A 73 -0.10 -8.01 -7.36
C ASP A 73 -0.84 -9.17 -6.68
N GLY A 74 -1.92 -8.86 -5.95
CA GLY A 74 -2.79 -9.88 -5.37
C GLY A 74 -3.50 -10.75 -6.40
N MET A 75 -3.86 -10.22 -7.58
CA MET A 75 -4.39 -11.03 -8.70
C MET A 75 -3.30 -11.89 -9.33
N LEU A 76 -2.13 -11.32 -9.61
CA LEU A 76 -0.97 -12.07 -10.14
C LEU A 76 -0.62 -13.23 -9.20
N ALA A 77 -0.56 -12.98 -7.90
CA ALA A 77 -0.27 -14.01 -6.92
C ALA A 77 -1.31 -15.14 -6.92
N ARG A 78 -2.61 -14.82 -6.89
CA ARG A 78 -3.68 -15.81 -6.69
C ARG A 78 -4.16 -16.46 -7.98
N GLU A 79 -4.34 -15.69 -9.06
CA GLU A 79 -4.94 -16.18 -10.32
C GLU A 79 -3.89 -16.80 -11.25
N PHE A 80 -2.60 -16.42 -11.12
CA PHE A 80 -1.49 -16.90 -11.96
C PHE A 80 -0.46 -17.75 -11.19
N ASN A 81 -0.86 -18.28 -10.02
CA ASN A 81 -0.05 -19.21 -9.20
C ASN A 81 1.34 -18.66 -8.81
N GLN A 82 1.47 -17.35 -8.62
CA GLN A 82 2.73 -16.72 -8.20
C GLN A 82 2.84 -16.53 -6.68
N GLN A 83 1.99 -17.18 -5.90
CA GLN A 83 2.04 -17.13 -4.44
C GLN A 83 3.35 -17.71 -3.92
N SER A 84 4.01 -16.97 -3.01
CA SER A 84 5.22 -17.43 -2.33
C SER A 84 5.27 -16.91 -0.89
N ARG A 85 6.02 -17.60 -0.03
CA ARG A 85 6.27 -17.12 1.33
C ARG A 85 6.99 -15.78 1.33
N LEU A 86 7.98 -15.64 0.43
CA LEU A 86 8.70 -14.38 0.25
C LEU A 86 7.75 -13.25 -0.18
N GLY A 87 6.82 -13.52 -1.12
CA GLY A 87 5.82 -12.55 -1.55
C GLY A 87 4.94 -12.05 -0.41
N GLY A 88 4.55 -12.95 0.50
CA GLY A 88 3.82 -12.56 1.71
C GLY A 88 4.62 -11.60 2.60
N TYR A 89 5.89 -11.91 2.88
CA TYR A 89 6.76 -11.02 3.66
C TYR A 89 6.99 -9.67 2.96
N LEU A 90 7.27 -9.70 1.66
CA LEU A 90 7.46 -8.48 0.88
C LEU A 90 6.25 -7.57 0.94
N ASN A 91 5.04 -8.11 0.76
CA ASN A 91 3.81 -7.33 0.82
C ASN A 91 3.67 -6.58 2.14
N GLU A 92 3.87 -7.26 3.29
CA GLU A 92 3.72 -6.64 4.60
C GLU A 92 4.81 -5.58 4.87
N ILE A 93 6.08 -5.89 4.55
CA ILE A 93 7.19 -4.96 4.80
C ILE A 93 7.10 -3.74 3.88
N THR A 94 6.78 -3.94 2.60
CA THR A 94 6.70 -2.82 1.66
C THR A 94 5.52 -1.90 1.95
N ASP A 95 4.43 -2.41 2.51
CA ASP A 95 3.31 -1.57 2.94
C ASP A 95 3.75 -0.65 4.08
N VAL A 96 4.40 -1.18 5.13
CA VAL A 96 4.92 -0.37 6.25
C VAL A 96 5.93 0.68 5.77
N VAL A 97 6.87 0.28 4.91
CA VAL A 97 7.90 1.20 4.37
C VAL A 97 7.26 2.30 3.51
N SER A 98 6.31 1.93 2.65
CA SER A 98 5.63 2.88 1.76
C SER A 98 4.81 3.90 2.56
N ASP A 99 4.07 3.44 3.57
CA ASP A 99 3.25 4.31 4.41
C ASP A 99 4.14 5.28 5.21
N ALA A 100 5.22 4.79 5.81
CA ALA A 100 6.19 5.63 6.51
C ALA A 100 6.79 6.69 5.59
N ALA A 101 7.19 6.31 4.37
CA ALA A 101 7.77 7.23 3.39
C ALA A 101 6.78 8.31 2.93
N LEU A 102 5.50 7.97 2.77
CA LEU A 102 4.47 8.92 2.34
C LEU A 102 3.97 9.82 3.49
N TYR A 103 4.03 9.38 4.75
CA TYR A 103 3.68 10.23 5.90
C TYR A 103 4.82 11.18 6.30
N LEU A 104 6.08 10.76 6.13
CA LEU A 104 7.24 11.53 6.57
C LEU A 104 7.25 13.00 6.07
N PRO A 105 6.90 13.32 4.81
CA PRO A 105 6.91 14.71 4.32
C PRO A 105 6.05 15.67 5.13
N PHE A 106 4.94 15.18 5.72
CA PHE A 106 4.05 16.02 6.53
C PHE A 106 4.70 16.55 7.81
N ALA A 107 5.80 15.93 8.29
CA ALA A 107 6.55 16.42 9.44
C ALA A 107 7.20 17.81 9.19
N PHE A 108 7.26 18.25 7.93
CA PHE A 108 7.87 19.49 7.50
C PHE A 108 6.85 20.54 7.04
N VAL A 109 5.54 20.27 7.18
CA VAL A 109 4.45 21.14 6.70
C VAL A 109 3.52 21.49 7.86
N TYR A 110 3.32 22.79 8.09
CA TYR A 110 2.37 23.29 9.09
C TYR A 110 0.94 22.78 8.77
N PRO A 111 0.12 22.36 9.76
CA PRO A 111 0.32 22.47 11.21
C PRO A 111 0.96 21.23 11.88
N PHE A 112 1.51 20.30 11.13
CA PHE A 112 2.07 19.07 11.68
C PHE A 112 3.50 19.27 12.20
N ASP A 113 3.93 18.38 13.10
CA ASP A 113 5.29 18.32 13.60
C ASP A 113 5.85 16.89 13.55
N GLY A 114 7.17 16.79 13.76
CA GLY A 114 7.86 15.50 13.69
C GLY A 114 7.39 14.47 14.71
N LEU A 115 6.93 14.90 15.90
CA LEU A 115 6.43 13.99 16.93
C LEU A 115 5.07 13.40 16.52
N GLN A 116 4.17 14.25 16.02
CA GLN A 116 2.84 13.83 15.57
C GLN A 116 2.96 12.82 14.42
N ILE A 117 3.76 13.14 13.42
CA ILE A 117 3.97 12.26 12.25
C ILE A 117 4.71 10.98 12.66
N GLY A 118 5.71 11.07 13.56
CA GLY A 118 6.37 9.89 14.10
C GLY A 118 5.40 8.95 14.83
N LEU A 119 4.46 9.48 15.61
CA LEU A 119 3.42 8.70 16.26
C LEU A 119 2.46 8.05 15.24
N ILE A 120 2.07 8.77 14.19
CA ILE A 120 1.21 8.22 13.12
C ILE A 120 1.92 7.05 12.43
N ILE A 121 3.18 7.21 12.03
CA ILE A 121 3.99 6.16 11.39
C ILE A 121 4.09 4.94 12.33
N TRP A 122 4.39 5.16 13.61
CA TRP A 122 4.52 4.08 14.59
C TRP A 122 3.20 3.32 14.80
N LEU A 123 2.08 4.04 14.94
CA LEU A 123 0.75 3.43 15.09
C LEU A 123 0.33 2.67 13.83
N SER A 124 0.62 3.21 12.64
CA SER A 124 0.37 2.53 11.37
C SER A 124 1.14 1.21 11.30
N ALA A 125 2.43 1.20 11.64
CA ALA A 125 3.24 -0.01 11.68
C ALA A 125 2.72 -1.02 12.72
N LEU A 126 2.24 -0.57 13.89
CA LEU A 126 1.64 -1.45 14.90
C LEU A 126 0.35 -2.11 14.41
N THR A 127 -0.50 -1.41 13.66
CA THR A 127 -1.73 -2.00 13.12
C THR A 127 -1.42 -3.13 12.14
N GLU A 128 -0.42 -2.94 11.26
CA GLU A 128 0.06 -4.00 10.36
C GLU A 128 0.62 -5.20 11.15
N PHE A 129 1.47 -4.92 12.12
CA PHE A 129 2.06 -5.96 12.97
C PHE A 129 0.99 -6.78 13.70
N CYS A 130 -0.03 -6.13 14.27
CA CYS A 130 -1.16 -6.83 14.89
C CYS A 130 -1.94 -7.70 13.90
N GLY A 131 -2.12 -7.22 12.66
CA GLY A 131 -2.75 -7.98 11.59
C GLY A 131 -1.99 -9.27 11.25
N VAL A 132 -0.66 -9.17 11.13
CA VAL A 132 0.23 -10.33 10.87
C VAL A 132 0.21 -11.32 12.04
N LEU A 133 0.30 -10.84 13.29
CA LEU A 133 0.22 -11.71 14.47
C LEU A 133 -1.11 -12.45 14.56
N GLY A 134 -2.21 -11.80 14.19
CA GLY A 134 -3.53 -12.44 14.12
C GLY A 134 -3.55 -13.63 13.15
N GLN A 135 -2.89 -13.50 11.98
CA GLN A 135 -2.76 -14.61 11.02
C GLN A 135 -1.91 -15.76 11.56
N VAL A 136 -0.79 -15.47 12.21
CA VAL A 136 0.12 -16.49 12.77
C VAL A 136 -0.60 -17.33 13.83
N GLN A 137 -1.57 -16.76 14.55
CA GLN A 137 -2.38 -17.46 15.55
C GLN A 137 -3.55 -18.25 14.94
N GLY A 138 -3.59 -18.47 13.62
CA GLY A 138 -4.63 -19.25 12.94
C GLY A 138 -6.00 -18.57 12.86
N LYS A 139 -6.07 -17.28 13.16
CA LYS A 139 -7.28 -16.47 12.94
C LYS A 139 -7.28 -15.91 11.53
N THR A 140 -8.43 -15.87 10.89
CA THR A 140 -8.59 -15.12 9.63
C THR A 140 -8.25 -13.65 9.90
N ARG A 141 -7.51 -13.05 8.99
CA ARG A 141 -7.22 -11.60 9.03
C ARG A 141 -8.56 -10.86 9.01
N ARG A 142 -8.96 -10.32 10.13
CA ARG A 142 -10.21 -9.57 10.26
C ARG A 142 -9.89 -8.09 10.17
N TYR A 143 -10.41 -7.47 9.14
CA TYR A 143 -10.44 -6.02 8.98
C TYR A 143 -11.88 -5.53 9.22
N ASP A 144 -12.51 -6.05 10.29
CA ASP A 144 -13.87 -5.70 10.65
C ASP A 144 -13.82 -4.36 11.40
N GLY A 145 -14.26 -3.29 10.78
CA GLY A 145 -14.36 -1.99 11.42
C GLY A 145 -14.47 -0.85 10.40
N PRO A 146 -14.84 0.35 10.85
CA PRO A 146 -14.99 1.50 9.96
C PRO A 146 -13.66 2.07 9.46
N LEU A 147 -12.52 1.53 9.90
CA LEU A 147 -11.17 1.92 9.52
C LEU A 147 -10.30 0.69 9.23
N GLY A 148 -10.83 -0.26 8.46
CA GLY A 148 -10.04 -1.39 7.96
C GLY A 148 -9.03 -0.93 6.89
N LYS A 149 -7.92 -1.68 6.70
CA LYS A 149 -6.84 -1.38 5.72
C LYS A 149 -7.33 -1.11 4.29
N SER A 150 -8.55 -1.47 3.95
CA SER A 150 -9.15 -1.29 2.62
C SER A 150 -10.20 -0.18 2.58
N ASP A 151 -10.37 0.58 3.64
CA ASP A 151 -11.24 1.73 3.75
C ASP A 151 -10.39 3.02 3.70
#